data_45ccb4cc9d3581515ca7acee0ca484a3
#
_entry.id   45ccb4cc9d3581515ca7acee0ca484a3
#
_cell.length_a   1.000
_cell.length_b   1.000
_cell.length_c   1.000
_cell.angle_alpha   90.00
_cell.angle_beta   90.00
_cell.angle_gamma   90.00
#
_symmetry.space_group_name_H-M   'P 1'
#
loop_
_entity.id
_entity.type
_entity.pdbx_description
1 polymer ?
#
loop_
_entity_poly.entity_id
_entity_poly.type
_entity_poly.pdbx_seq_one_letter_code
_entity_poly.pdbx_strand_id
1 'polypeptide(L)'
;MIRPLLQINQQRKYRVHTVLFFIALVANCGGLLTPLGDPPLFLLYLRGASFEWFFQLLPQWLFVGFILLAIYAVVDKHLFAKEPHDMRQRDEKEQEPIHVTGSINFIWLAGVIAAVIFLNASYIPAMADHHAPLYVKFLREIVLLVIIALSLKTTGREVREANHFSWEPIAEVAILFVGIFTTMTPALLY
;
A
#
# COMPACT_ATOMS: atom_id res chain seq x y z
N MET A 1 -4.75 -4.72 6.06
CA MET A 1 -5.65 -5.23 4.99
C MET A 1 -5.81 -6.76 4.98
N ILE A 2 -4.76 -7.55 5.15
CA ILE A 2 -4.88 -9.02 5.13
C ILE A 2 -5.73 -9.60 6.29
N ARG A 3 -5.72 -8.97 7.46
CA ARG A 3 -6.45 -9.47 8.65
C ARG A 3 -7.96 -9.58 8.46
N PRO A 4 -8.69 -8.55 7.96
CA PRO A 4 -10.11 -8.69 7.67
C PRO A 4 -10.40 -9.82 6.68
N LEU A 5 -9.57 -9.98 5.65
CA LEU A 5 -9.69 -11.05 4.68
C LEU A 5 -9.53 -12.44 5.33
N LEU A 6 -8.56 -12.57 6.25
CA LEU A 6 -8.34 -13.82 7.00
C LEU A 6 -9.48 -14.10 7.98
N GLN A 7 -10.04 -13.06 8.62
CA GLN A 7 -11.17 -13.20 9.54
C GLN A 7 -12.43 -13.67 8.81
N ILE A 8 -12.79 -13.04 7.69
CA ILE A 8 -13.94 -13.44 6.86
C ILE A 8 -13.80 -14.88 6.37
N ASN A 9 -12.57 -15.32 6.06
CA ASN A 9 -12.31 -16.67 5.54
C ASN A 9 -11.87 -17.68 6.63
N GLN A 10 -11.97 -17.35 7.92
CA GLN A 10 -11.50 -18.25 9.01
C GLN A 10 -12.18 -19.61 9.01
N GLN A 11 -13.45 -19.66 8.66
CA GLN A 11 -14.26 -20.86 8.64
C GLN A 11 -14.08 -21.71 7.40
N ARG A 12 -13.48 -21.17 6.32
CA ARG A 12 -13.26 -21.90 5.06
C ARG A 12 -12.07 -22.86 5.18
N LYS A 13 -12.28 -24.09 4.74
CA LYS A 13 -11.22 -25.12 4.68
C LYS A 13 -10.18 -24.78 3.61
N TYR A 14 -10.62 -24.29 2.45
CA TYR A 14 -9.77 -23.96 1.31
C TYR A 14 -9.60 -22.43 1.19
N ARG A 15 -8.70 -21.84 2.00
CA ARG A 15 -8.45 -20.39 2.06
C ARG A 15 -7.06 -19.96 1.56
N VAL A 16 -6.15 -20.89 1.34
CA VAL A 16 -4.75 -20.61 0.98
C VAL A 16 -4.66 -19.82 -0.32
N HIS A 17 -5.47 -20.18 -1.32
CA HIS A 17 -5.51 -19.48 -2.60
C HIS A 17 -5.87 -17.98 -2.44
N THR A 18 -6.81 -17.65 -1.55
CA THR A 18 -7.20 -16.25 -1.27
C THR A 18 -6.02 -15.43 -0.77
N VAL A 19 -5.19 -16.00 0.12
CA VAL A 19 -3.98 -15.35 0.62
C VAL A 19 -2.95 -15.16 -0.50
N LEU A 20 -2.74 -16.19 -1.33
CA LEU A 20 -1.80 -16.12 -2.46
C LEU A 20 -2.20 -15.05 -3.48
N PHE A 21 -3.49 -15.00 -3.86
CA PHE A 21 -3.99 -13.98 -4.77
C PHE A 21 -4.01 -12.59 -4.14
N PHE A 22 -4.24 -12.48 -2.82
CA PHE A 22 -4.10 -11.20 -2.12
C PHE A 22 -2.66 -10.68 -2.20
N ILE A 23 -1.66 -11.54 -1.98
CA ILE A 23 -0.26 -11.16 -2.12
C ILE A 23 0.04 -10.73 -3.56
N ALA A 24 -0.40 -11.51 -4.55
CA ALA A 24 -0.15 -11.19 -5.95
C ALA A 24 -0.82 -9.87 -6.39
N LEU A 25 -2.11 -9.68 -6.06
CA LEU A 25 -2.90 -8.54 -6.52
C LEU A 25 -2.66 -7.29 -5.67
N VAL A 26 -2.71 -7.41 -4.34
CA VAL A 26 -2.69 -6.23 -3.46
C VAL A 26 -1.26 -5.87 -3.06
N ALA A 27 -0.46 -6.85 -2.62
CA ALA A 27 0.90 -6.55 -2.19
C ALA A 27 1.84 -6.25 -3.37
N ASN A 28 1.78 -7.01 -4.46
CA ASN A 28 2.69 -6.82 -5.59
C ASN A 28 2.11 -5.88 -6.67
N CYS A 29 0.95 -6.20 -7.25
CA CYS A 29 0.39 -5.35 -8.30
C CYS A 29 -0.10 -4.01 -7.77
N GLY A 30 -0.64 -3.95 -6.53
CA GLY A 30 -1.21 -2.73 -5.96
C GLY A 30 -0.20 -1.59 -5.81
N GLY A 31 1.09 -1.90 -5.63
CA GLY A 31 2.16 -0.92 -5.49
C GLY A 31 2.70 -0.32 -6.80
N LEU A 32 2.45 -0.96 -7.95
CA LEU A 32 3.12 -0.61 -9.23
C LEU A 32 2.80 0.77 -9.79
N LEU A 33 1.62 1.32 -9.50
CA LEU A 33 1.18 2.60 -10.07
C LEU A 33 1.71 3.83 -9.34
N THR A 34 2.44 3.64 -8.25
CA THR A 34 3.01 4.75 -7.50
C THR A 34 4.43 4.43 -7.03
N PRO A 35 5.31 5.42 -6.94
CA PRO A 35 6.66 5.21 -6.40
C PRO A 35 6.66 4.82 -4.92
N LEU A 36 5.53 4.96 -4.22
CA LEU A 36 5.40 4.68 -2.79
C LEU A 36 5.08 3.19 -2.50
N GLY A 37 4.75 2.41 -3.53
CA GLY A 37 4.29 1.04 -3.35
C GLY A 37 5.41 0.07 -2.98
N ASP A 38 6.57 0.20 -3.62
CA ASP A 38 7.69 -0.72 -3.45
C ASP A 38 9.04 0.01 -3.40
N PRO A 39 10.03 -0.48 -2.62
CA PRO A 39 11.35 0.15 -2.50
C PRO A 39 12.08 0.37 -3.83
N PRO A 40 12.10 -0.57 -4.80
CA PRO A 40 12.72 -0.34 -6.10
C PRO A 40 12.09 0.80 -6.90
N LEU A 41 10.77 0.95 -6.83
CA LEU A 41 10.05 2.02 -7.52
C LEU A 41 10.33 3.38 -6.88
N PHE A 42 10.44 3.41 -5.55
CA PHE A 42 10.85 4.60 -4.82
C PHE A 42 12.27 5.05 -5.19
N LEU A 43 13.20 4.10 -5.33
CA LEU A 43 14.56 4.40 -5.80
C LEU A 43 14.58 4.96 -7.22
N LEU A 44 13.75 4.43 -8.13
CA LEU A 44 13.61 4.94 -9.48
C LEU A 44 13.08 6.39 -9.47
N TYR A 45 12.11 6.68 -8.61
CA TYR A 45 11.60 8.04 -8.38
C TYR A 45 12.70 8.99 -7.86
N LEU A 46 13.50 8.56 -6.87
CA LEU A 46 14.61 9.35 -6.36
C LEU A 46 15.71 9.60 -7.42
N ARG A 47 15.81 8.74 -8.43
CA ARG A 47 16.71 8.92 -9.57
C ARG A 47 16.17 9.82 -10.67
N GLY A 48 15.00 10.43 -10.47
CA GLY A 48 14.44 11.43 -11.36
C GLY A 48 13.32 10.92 -12.27
N ALA A 49 12.84 9.70 -12.11
CA ALA A 49 11.61 9.30 -12.78
C ALA A 49 10.44 10.16 -12.27
N SER A 50 9.64 10.72 -13.16
CA SER A 50 8.49 11.53 -12.77
C SER A 50 7.40 10.65 -12.13
N PHE A 51 6.59 11.22 -11.25
CA PHE A 51 5.46 10.50 -10.65
C PHE A 51 4.47 10.02 -11.73
N GLU A 52 4.25 10.84 -12.74
CA GLU A 52 3.34 10.53 -13.85
C GLU A 52 3.81 9.34 -14.70
N TRP A 53 5.13 9.08 -14.75
CA TRP A 53 5.66 7.94 -15.48
C TRP A 53 5.06 6.61 -15.02
N PHE A 54 4.79 6.47 -13.72
CA PHE A 54 4.20 5.26 -13.16
C PHE A 54 2.77 5.03 -13.65
N PHE A 55 2.02 6.09 -13.95
CA PHE A 55 0.67 5.97 -14.52
C PHE A 55 0.65 5.47 -15.96
N GLN A 56 1.75 5.55 -16.68
CA GLN A 56 1.85 4.97 -18.04
C GLN A 56 1.77 3.44 -17.99
N LEU A 57 2.02 2.82 -16.83
CA LEU A 57 1.86 1.39 -16.61
C LEU A 57 0.40 0.96 -16.36
N LEU A 58 -0.54 1.92 -16.29
CA LEU A 58 -1.95 1.64 -16.00
C LEU A 58 -2.59 0.60 -16.94
N PRO A 59 -2.39 0.64 -18.27
CA PRO A 59 -2.99 -0.36 -19.15
C PRO A 59 -2.48 -1.78 -18.87
N GLN A 60 -1.17 -1.94 -18.67
CA GLN A 60 -0.54 -3.21 -18.35
C GLN A 60 -1.01 -3.72 -16.97
N TRP A 61 -1.10 -2.81 -16.01
CA TRP A 61 -1.60 -3.09 -14.68
C TRP A 61 -3.04 -3.58 -14.69
N LEU A 62 -3.93 -2.90 -15.43
CA LEU A 62 -5.33 -3.31 -15.61
C LEU A 62 -5.43 -4.68 -16.27
N PHE A 63 -4.63 -4.93 -17.31
CA PHE A 63 -4.62 -6.20 -18.02
C PHE A 63 -4.21 -7.38 -17.10
N VAL A 64 -3.08 -7.24 -16.40
CA VAL A 64 -2.59 -8.26 -15.47
C VAL A 64 -3.56 -8.44 -14.30
N GLY A 65 -4.03 -7.33 -13.71
CA GLY A 65 -4.99 -7.35 -12.61
C GLY A 65 -6.30 -8.05 -12.98
N PHE A 66 -6.83 -7.78 -14.18
CA PHE A 66 -8.04 -8.43 -14.67
C PHE A 66 -7.84 -9.95 -14.86
N ILE A 67 -6.71 -10.36 -15.46
CA ILE A 67 -6.39 -11.78 -15.64
C ILE A 67 -6.27 -12.48 -14.28
N LEU A 68 -5.53 -11.90 -13.34
CA LEU A 68 -5.37 -12.48 -12.00
C LEU A 68 -6.70 -12.58 -11.25
N LEU A 69 -7.57 -11.56 -11.35
CA LEU A 69 -8.91 -11.60 -10.77
C LEU A 69 -9.79 -12.66 -11.42
N ALA A 70 -9.73 -12.82 -12.75
CA ALA A 70 -10.46 -13.86 -13.45
C ALA A 70 -10.01 -15.25 -13.02
N ILE A 71 -8.69 -15.49 -12.93
CA ILE A 71 -8.13 -16.75 -12.45
C ILE A 71 -8.56 -17.00 -10.99
N TYR A 72 -8.47 -15.97 -10.14
CA TYR A 72 -8.93 -16.07 -8.75
C TYR A 72 -10.39 -16.49 -8.68
N ALA A 73 -11.27 -15.82 -9.43
CA ALA A 73 -12.70 -16.12 -9.44
C ALA A 73 -13.00 -17.58 -9.86
N VAL A 74 -12.29 -18.09 -10.86
CA VAL A 74 -12.43 -19.48 -11.31
C VAL A 74 -11.95 -20.46 -10.23
N VAL A 75 -10.76 -20.20 -9.66
CA VAL A 75 -10.17 -21.04 -8.61
C VAL A 75 -11.04 -21.04 -7.36
N ASP A 76 -11.48 -19.84 -6.91
CA ASP A 76 -12.33 -19.69 -5.73
C ASP A 76 -13.66 -20.42 -5.91
N LYS A 77 -14.32 -20.23 -7.06
CA LYS A 77 -15.57 -20.94 -7.38
C LYS A 77 -15.39 -22.46 -7.36
N HIS A 78 -14.29 -22.97 -7.90
CA HIS A 78 -14.01 -24.40 -7.91
C HIS A 78 -13.74 -24.96 -6.51
N LEU A 79 -12.98 -24.23 -5.69
CA LEU A 79 -12.67 -24.63 -4.31
C LEU A 79 -13.88 -24.46 -3.40
N PHE A 80 -14.67 -23.38 -3.57
CA PHE A 80 -15.93 -23.19 -2.85
C PHE A 80 -16.93 -24.32 -3.14
N ALA A 81 -16.94 -24.86 -4.37
CA ALA A 81 -17.76 -26.02 -4.71
C ALA A 81 -17.37 -27.29 -3.95
N LYS A 82 -16.16 -27.39 -3.43
CA LYS A 82 -15.65 -28.53 -2.62
C LYS A 82 -15.84 -28.33 -1.11
N GLU A 83 -16.29 -27.15 -0.66
CA GLU A 83 -16.56 -26.90 0.74
C GLU A 83 -17.76 -27.72 1.25
N PRO A 84 -17.75 -28.17 2.53
CA PRO A 84 -18.87 -28.86 3.15
C PRO A 84 -20.15 -28.01 3.12
N HIS A 85 -21.31 -28.66 3.01
CA HIS A 85 -22.62 -27.99 2.90
C HIS A 85 -22.90 -27.04 4.06
N ASP A 86 -22.52 -27.41 5.29
CA ASP A 86 -22.73 -26.62 6.48
C ASP A 86 -21.95 -25.30 6.46
N MET A 87 -20.75 -25.32 5.87
CA MET A 87 -19.91 -24.13 5.74
C MET A 87 -20.45 -23.16 4.67
N ARG A 88 -20.97 -23.69 3.56
CA ARG A 88 -21.60 -22.86 2.52
C ARG A 88 -22.83 -22.12 3.03
N GLN A 89 -23.69 -22.81 3.81
CA GLN A 89 -24.89 -22.19 4.36
C GLN A 89 -24.57 -21.11 5.41
N ARG A 90 -23.45 -21.22 6.10
CA ARG A 90 -22.99 -20.18 7.04
C ARG A 90 -22.45 -18.96 6.30
N ASP A 91 -21.61 -19.16 5.28
CA ASP A 91 -21.09 -18.08 4.42
C ASP A 91 -22.23 -17.25 3.78
N GLU A 92 -23.33 -17.92 3.39
CA GLU A 92 -24.51 -17.23 2.84
C GLU A 92 -25.33 -16.48 3.88
N LYS A 93 -25.36 -16.96 5.13
CA LYS A 93 -26.15 -16.36 6.23
C LYS A 93 -25.40 -15.29 6.99
N GLU A 94 -24.07 -15.37 7.08
CA GLU A 94 -23.21 -14.47 7.84
C GLU A 94 -22.56 -13.39 6.95
N GLN A 95 -23.22 -12.97 5.86
CA GLN A 95 -22.77 -11.84 5.04
C GLN A 95 -22.91 -10.54 5.82
N GLU A 96 -21.90 -10.19 6.59
CA GLU A 96 -21.84 -8.86 7.22
C GLU A 96 -21.48 -7.79 6.18
N PRO A 97 -22.19 -6.65 6.17
CA PRO A 97 -21.82 -5.55 5.30
C PRO A 97 -20.43 -5.02 5.67
N ILE A 98 -19.64 -4.71 4.65
CA ILE A 98 -18.30 -4.15 4.87
C ILE A 98 -18.42 -2.77 5.51
N HIS A 99 -18.10 -2.66 6.79
CA HIS A 99 -18.02 -1.40 7.51
C HIS A 99 -16.60 -0.84 7.47
N VAL A 100 -16.43 0.34 6.88
CA VAL A 100 -15.16 1.07 6.86
C VAL A 100 -15.14 2.03 8.04
N THR A 101 -14.45 1.65 9.11
CA THR A 101 -14.20 2.52 10.27
C THR A 101 -12.94 3.35 10.06
N GLY A 102 -12.95 4.61 10.50
CA GLY A 102 -11.78 5.50 10.36
C GLY A 102 -11.62 6.11 8.97
N SER A 103 -12.72 6.41 8.27
CA SER A 103 -12.74 7.01 6.93
C SER A 103 -11.92 8.32 6.81
N ILE A 104 -11.71 9.04 7.91
CA ILE A 104 -10.85 10.23 7.95
C ILE A 104 -9.41 9.94 7.49
N ASN A 105 -8.94 8.70 7.63
CA ASN A 105 -7.61 8.31 7.19
C ASN A 105 -7.45 8.32 5.66
N PHE A 106 -8.55 8.22 4.89
CA PHE A 106 -8.49 8.41 3.44
C PHE A 106 -8.12 9.85 3.07
N ILE A 107 -8.53 10.84 3.87
CA ILE A 107 -8.14 12.24 3.67
C ILE A 107 -6.65 12.40 3.89
N TRP A 108 -6.11 11.82 4.96
CA TRP A 108 -4.68 11.83 5.24
C TRP A 108 -3.87 11.10 4.18
N LEU A 109 -4.37 9.96 3.70
CA LEU A 109 -3.75 9.22 2.61
C LEU A 109 -3.72 10.05 1.31
N ALA A 110 -4.84 10.70 0.96
CA ALA A 110 -4.88 11.61 -0.18
C ALA A 110 -3.90 12.78 0.01
N GLY A 111 -3.77 13.31 1.22
CA GLY A 111 -2.78 14.33 1.57
C GLY A 111 -1.34 13.88 1.36
N VAL A 112 -1.00 12.65 1.74
CA VAL A 112 0.33 12.05 1.49
C VAL A 112 0.60 11.96 -0.01
N ILE A 113 -0.35 11.44 -0.78
CA ILE A 113 -0.23 11.31 -2.24
C ILE A 113 -0.05 12.68 -2.88
N ALA A 114 -0.87 13.67 -2.50
CA ALA A 114 -0.76 15.04 -2.99
C ALA A 114 0.60 15.67 -2.63
N ALA A 115 1.09 15.47 -1.40
CA ALA A 115 2.39 15.97 -0.99
C ALA A 115 3.53 15.39 -1.85
N VAL A 116 3.49 14.08 -2.15
CA VAL A 116 4.51 13.44 -2.99
C VAL A 116 4.44 13.90 -4.44
N ILE A 117 3.22 14.10 -4.98
CA ILE A 117 3.04 14.57 -6.37
C ILE A 117 3.49 16.02 -6.52
N PHE A 118 3.05 16.92 -5.63
CA PHE A 118 3.22 18.36 -5.84
C PHE A 118 4.44 18.97 -5.14
N LEU A 119 4.92 18.37 -4.04
CA LEU A 119 6.09 18.85 -3.33
C LEU A 119 7.37 18.15 -3.81
N ASN A 120 7.77 18.45 -5.03
CA ASN A 120 9.01 17.98 -5.61
C ASN A 120 9.71 19.08 -6.41
N ALA A 121 10.95 18.83 -6.82
CA ALA A 121 11.76 19.81 -7.55
C ALA A 121 11.18 20.20 -8.91
N SER A 122 10.33 19.37 -9.53
CA SER A 122 9.70 19.70 -10.81
C SER A 122 8.64 20.79 -10.67
N TYR A 123 7.88 20.79 -9.58
CA TYR A 123 6.86 21.82 -9.30
C TYR A 123 7.40 22.98 -8.45
N ILE A 124 8.40 22.73 -7.61
CA ILE A 124 9.03 23.72 -6.75
C ILE A 124 10.54 23.70 -7.00
N PRO A 125 11.04 24.40 -8.04
CA PRO A 125 12.47 24.40 -8.39
C PRO A 125 13.39 24.82 -7.24
N ALA A 126 12.89 25.64 -6.31
CA ALA A 126 13.63 26.05 -5.11
C ALA A 126 14.04 24.88 -4.20
N MET A 127 13.38 23.70 -4.30
CA MET A 127 13.76 22.51 -3.53
C MET A 127 15.07 21.88 -4.05
N ALA A 128 15.42 22.11 -5.32
CA ALA A 128 16.66 21.64 -5.92
C ALA A 128 17.81 22.66 -5.80
N ASP A 129 17.52 23.90 -5.40
CA ASP A 129 18.55 24.93 -5.31
C ASP A 129 19.48 24.67 -4.12
N HIS A 130 20.80 24.63 -4.39
CA HIS A 130 21.82 24.46 -3.37
C HIS A 130 21.85 25.57 -2.33
N HIS A 131 21.40 26.79 -2.67
CA HIS A 131 21.35 27.95 -1.80
C HIS A 131 20.02 28.08 -1.03
N ALA A 132 19.01 27.23 -1.35
CA ALA A 132 17.74 27.30 -0.65
C ALA A 132 17.88 26.93 0.85
N PRO A 133 17.09 27.57 1.72
CA PRO A 133 17.04 27.20 3.14
C PRO A 133 16.64 25.75 3.34
N LEU A 134 17.14 25.12 4.41
CA LEU A 134 16.87 23.71 4.71
C LEU A 134 15.36 23.37 4.78
N TYR A 135 14.54 24.27 5.32
CA TYR A 135 13.09 24.05 5.40
C TYR A 135 12.41 23.98 4.02
N VAL A 136 12.96 24.62 2.98
CA VAL A 136 12.46 24.51 1.61
C VAL A 136 12.87 23.17 1.00
N LYS A 137 14.12 22.76 1.22
CA LYS A 137 14.64 21.47 0.73
C LYS A 137 13.88 20.28 1.31
N PHE A 138 13.52 20.36 2.59
CA PHE A 138 12.79 19.31 3.32
C PHE A 138 11.29 19.62 3.47
N LEU A 139 10.72 20.50 2.62
CA LEU A 139 9.32 20.91 2.71
C LEU A 139 8.37 19.70 2.64
N ARG A 140 8.62 18.79 1.71
CA ARG A 140 7.82 17.55 1.56
C ARG A 140 7.87 16.70 2.83
N GLU A 141 9.05 16.47 3.35
CA GLU A 141 9.28 15.66 4.56
C GLU A 141 8.60 16.30 5.78
N ILE A 142 8.67 17.63 5.91
CA ILE A 142 7.97 18.36 6.98
C ILE A 142 6.46 18.20 6.86
N VAL A 143 5.90 18.36 5.66
CA VAL A 143 4.47 18.19 5.41
C VAL A 143 4.03 16.75 5.71
N LEU A 144 4.81 15.74 5.29
CA LEU A 144 4.52 14.35 5.59
C LEU A 144 4.53 14.07 7.10
N LEU A 145 5.49 14.62 7.85
CA LEU A 145 5.52 14.49 9.31
C LEU A 145 4.30 15.14 9.97
N VAL A 146 3.87 16.32 9.49
CA VAL A 146 2.65 16.98 9.97
C VAL A 146 1.42 16.12 9.70
N ILE A 147 1.30 15.55 8.50
CA ILE A 147 0.18 14.64 8.14
C ILE A 147 0.19 13.41 9.06
N ILE A 148 1.35 12.81 9.33
CA ILE A 148 1.47 11.69 10.26
C ILE A 148 0.99 12.09 11.67
N ALA A 149 1.47 13.22 12.19
CA ALA A 149 1.07 13.70 13.51
C ALA A 149 -0.45 13.96 13.59
N LEU A 150 -1.03 14.58 12.56
CA LEU A 150 -2.47 14.81 12.49
C LEU A 150 -3.26 13.51 12.37
N SER A 151 -2.82 12.57 11.55
CA SER A 151 -3.43 11.23 11.43
C SER A 151 -3.42 10.50 12.77
N LEU A 152 -2.29 10.50 13.48
CA LEU A 152 -2.18 9.88 14.80
C LEU A 152 -3.08 10.55 15.85
N LYS A 153 -3.29 11.86 15.76
CA LYS A 153 -4.14 12.62 16.69
C LYS A 153 -5.63 12.44 16.39
N THR A 154 -6.00 12.38 15.12
CA THR A 154 -7.40 12.33 14.68
C THR A 154 -7.96 10.90 14.61
N THR A 155 -7.11 9.90 14.44
CA THR A 155 -7.54 8.51 14.44
C THR A 155 -7.82 8.03 15.86
N GLY A 156 -9.07 7.70 16.13
CA GLY A 156 -9.53 7.21 17.44
C GLY A 156 -8.75 5.97 17.92
N ARG A 157 -8.55 5.88 19.22
CA ARG A 157 -7.88 4.74 19.85
C ARG A 157 -8.57 3.42 19.53
N GLU A 158 -9.90 3.42 19.50
CA GLU A 158 -10.73 2.24 19.17
C GLU A 158 -10.41 1.68 17.78
N VAL A 159 -10.25 2.56 16.77
CA VAL A 159 -9.90 2.16 15.41
C VAL A 159 -8.51 1.52 15.35
N ARG A 160 -7.56 2.05 16.13
CA ARG A 160 -6.20 1.49 16.21
C ARG A 160 -6.16 0.14 16.91
N GLU A 161 -6.90 0.00 18.02
CA GLU A 161 -7.01 -1.25 18.77
C GLU A 161 -7.72 -2.34 17.95
N ALA A 162 -8.82 -2.01 17.28
CA ALA A 162 -9.53 -2.92 16.40
C ALA A 162 -8.67 -3.43 15.23
N ASN A 163 -7.78 -2.56 14.70
CA ASN A 163 -6.82 -2.93 13.66
C ASN A 163 -5.52 -3.55 14.21
N HIS A 164 -5.41 -3.74 15.54
CA HIS A 164 -4.17 -4.21 16.17
C HIS A 164 -2.94 -3.44 15.71
N PHE A 165 -3.03 -2.11 15.69
CA PHE A 165 -1.95 -1.26 15.25
C PHE A 165 -0.69 -1.51 16.08
N SER A 166 0.44 -1.76 15.40
CA SER A 166 1.76 -1.89 16.01
C SER A 166 2.80 -1.12 15.17
N TRP A 167 3.87 -0.70 15.80
CA TRP A 167 5.00 -0.04 15.14
C TRP A 167 5.95 -1.01 14.48
N GLU A 168 5.83 -2.30 14.76
CA GLU A 168 6.70 -3.37 14.30
C GLU A 168 6.85 -3.40 12.75
N PRO A 169 5.74 -3.40 11.95
CA PRO A 169 5.88 -3.38 10.48
C PRO A 169 6.57 -2.12 9.96
N ILE A 170 6.42 -0.98 10.65
CA ILE A 170 7.07 0.27 10.25
C ILE A 170 8.57 0.18 10.51
N ALA A 171 8.97 -0.37 11.66
CA ALA A 171 10.38 -0.60 11.98
C ALA A 171 11.04 -1.60 11.03
N GLU A 172 10.36 -2.70 10.70
CA GLU A 172 10.84 -3.68 9.71
C GLU A 172 11.10 -3.03 8.35
N VAL A 173 10.14 -2.25 7.84
CA VAL A 173 10.30 -1.54 6.56
C VAL A 173 11.45 -0.52 6.64
N ALA A 174 11.58 0.23 7.73
CA ALA A 174 12.68 1.18 7.92
C ALA A 174 14.05 0.49 7.89
N ILE A 175 14.20 -0.64 8.58
CA ILE A 175 15.45 -1.44 8.60
C ILE A 175 15.74 -1.97 7.19
N LEU A 176 14.72 -2.47 6.48
CA LEU A 176 14.83 -2.97 5.12
C LEU A 176 15.32 -1.85 4.17
N PHE A 177 14.76 -0.65 4.26
CA PHE A 177 15.23 0.49 3.47
C PHE A 177 16.68 0.85 3.76
N VAL A 178 17.09 0.90 5.04
CA VAL A 178 18.50 1.14 5.41
C VAL A 178 19.41 0.08 4.78
N GLY A 179 19.00 -1.20 4.83
CA GLY A 179 19.74 -2.29 4.20
C GLY A 179 19.88 -2.11 2.69
N ILE A 180 18.76 -1.82 1.99
CA ILE A 180 18.75 -1.61 0.54
C ILE A 180 19.65 -0.43 0.16
N PHE A 181 19.48 0.73 0.80
CA PHE A 181 20.29 1.92 0.47
C PHE A 181 21.79 1.68 0.72
N THR A 182 22.13 1.01 1.82
CA THR A 182 23.54 0.70 2.15
C THR A 182 24.16 -0.25 1.12
N THR A 183 23.43 -1.30 0.71
CA THR A 183 23.95 -2.29 -0.26
C THR A 183 23.97 -1.77 -1.70
N MET A 184 23.05 -0.86 -2.06
CA MET A 184 23.02 -0.28 -3.40
C MET A 184 24.06 0.82 -3.62
N THR A 185 24.51 1.51 -2.57
CA THR A 185 25.49 2.60 -2.69
C THR A 185 26.74 2.21 -3.47
N PRO A 186 27.42 1.09 -3.21
CA PRO A 186 28.57 0.67 -4.00
C PRO A 186 28.25 0.43 -5.48
N ALA A 187 27.08 -0.18 -5.76
CA ALA A 187 26.65 -0.46 -7.14
C ALA A 187 26.29 0.80 -7.93
N LEU A 188 26.02 1.92 -7.25
CA LEU A 188 25.70 3.21 -7.86
C LEU A 188 26.93 4.08 -8.12
N LEU A 189 28.07 3.76 -7.48
CA LEU A 189 29.34 4.48 -7.61
C LEU A 189 30.22 3.92 -8.72
N TYR A 190 29.88 2.74 -9.26
CA TYR A 190 30.49 2.12 -10.44
C TYR A 190 29.60 2.31 -11.67
#